data_3912185a31e6637f336c037a126b4f28
#
_entry.id   3912185a31e6637f336c037a126b4f28
#
_cell.length_a   1.000
_cell.length_b   1.000
_cell.length_c   1.000
_cell.angle_alpha   90.00
_cell.angle_beta   90.00
_cell.angle_gamma   90.00
#
_symmetry.space_group_name_H-M   'P 1'
#
loop_
_entity.id
_entity.type
_entity.pdbx_description
1 polymer ?
#
loop_
_entity_poly.entity_id
_entity_poly.type
_entity_poly.pdbx_seq_one_letter_code
_entity_poly.pdbx_strand_id
1 'polypeptide(L)'
;MTDEPEDHRFSEGQGFEDPYEGFDLEPPELAVDPDSVDPVDSRVVSDVLDERNLADGDVDAESLLDVGLEYTRIQRFEEATETLERAARFADDDRIAQEAWVNKGVAHAELEEFDQAIGAYQEALSVDADSDHAATAETNLAYALWESGRSEQALEHAERAVEIDPRFAQAWYNRGFFLLERGLAEDAIDAFDNAVRLGFRNADLVEQKARAHEQVGEDERAEELIEEAEEMRAETEAELIDQRRDELRE
;
A
#
# COMPACT_ATOMS: atom_id res chain seq x y z
N MET A 1 -42.24 46.18 23.02
CA MET A 1 -41.51 46.33 21.76
C MET A 1 -40.94 44.96 21.46
N THR A 2 -41.68 44.23 20.67
CA THR A 2 -41.40 42.85 20.26
C THR A 2 -40.74 42.95 18.91
N ASP A 3 -39.46 42.54 18.84
CA ASP A 3 -38.72 42.39 17.58
C ASP A 3 -39.21 41.10 16.91
N GLU A 4 -39.87 41.25 15.78
CA GLU A 4 -40.20 40.14 14.90
C GLU A 4 -38.98 39.81 14.02
N PRO A 5 -38.65 38.53 13.77
CA PRO A 5 -37.56 38.18 12.84
C PRO A 5 -37.97 38.46 11.40
N GLU A 6 -37.12 39.18 10.69
CA GLU A 6 -37.27 39.45 9.25
C GLU A 6 -37.22 38.13 8.45
N ASP A 7 -38.32 37.86 7.77
CA ASP A 7 -38.51 36.77 6.84
C ASP A 7 -37.65 37.04 5.57
N HIS A 8 -36.53 36.38 5.43
CA HIS A 8 -35.72 36.38 4.20
C HIS A 8 -36.46 35.63 3.09
N ARG A 9 -37.28 36.36 2.34
CA ARG A 9 -37.81 35.84 1.07
C ARG A 9 -36.70 35.74 0.05
N PHE A 10 -36.33 34.52 -0.32
CA PHE A 10 -35.61 34.28 -1.55
C PHE A 10 -36.43 34.83 -2.74
N SER A 11 -35.80 35.64 -3.57
CA SER A 11 -36.42 36.23 -4.74
C SER A 11 -36.89 35.16 -5.73
N GLU A 12 -38.19 34.99 -5.84
CA GLU A 12 -38.81 34.26 -6.94
C GLU A 12 -38.44 34.98 -8.24
N GLY A 13 -37.68 34.36 -9.12
CA GLY A 13 -37.59 34.82 -10.51
C GLY A 13 -36.25 34.86 -11.20
N GLN A 14 -35.21 34.20 -10.73
CA GLN A 14 -34.05 33.85 -11.52
C GLN A 14 -33.69 32.38 -11.34
N GLY A 15 -34.65 31.50 -11.62
CA GLY A 15 -34.36 30.11 -11.88
C GLY A 15 -33.64 29.98 -13.19
N PHE A 16 -32.50 29.34 -13.20
CA PHE A 16 -31.95 28.76 -14.40
C PHE A 16 -33.05 27.85 -14.99
N GLU A 17 -33.37 28.02 -16.27
CA GLU A 17 -34.14 27.02 -17.03
C GLU A 17 -33.49 25.68 -16.78
N ASP A 18 -34.32 24.64 -16.53
CA ASP A 18 -33.89 23.31 -16.12
C ASP A 18 -32.77 22.84 -17.06
N PRO A 19 -31.51 22.68 -16.59
CA PRO A 19 -30.39 22.32 -17.43
C PRO A 19 -30.50 20.91 -18.03
N TYR A 20 -31.56 20.17 -17.70
CA TYR A 20 -31.83 18.82 -18.15
C TYR A 20 -33.00 18.70 -19.13
N GLU A 21 -33.60 19.81 -19.57
CA GLU A 21 -34.61 19.82 -20.63
C GLU A 21 -33.95 19.37 -21.95
N GLY A 22 -33.99 18.09 -22.24
CA GLY A 22 -33.41 17.46 -23.44
C GLY A 22 -32.57 16.20 -23.19
N PHE A 23 -32.38 15.80 -21.96
CA PHE A 23 -31.79 14.52 -21.63
C PHE A 23 -32.88 13.52 -21.23
N ASP A 24 -33.27 12.69 -22.20
CA ASP A 24 -34.15 11.51 -21.96
C ASP A 24 -33.30 10.39 -21.34
N LEU A 25 -32.82 10.63 -20.11
CA LEU A 25 -32.22 9.58 -19.28
C LEU A 25 -33.35 8.96 -18.46
N GLU A 26 -33.88 7.83 -18.96
CA GLU A 26 -34.61 6.95 -18.04
C GLU A 26 -33.61 6.53 -16.93
N PRO A 27 -33.85 6.94 -15.68
CA PRO A 27 -32.98 6.51 -14.59
C PRO A 27 -33.07 4.98 -14.50
N PRO A 28 -31.94 4.26 -14.31
CA PRO A 28 -31.99 2.83 -14.07
C PRO A 28 -32.95 2.59 -12.91
N GLU A 29 -33.87 1.62 -13.06
CA GLU A 29 -34.72 1.17 -11.96
C GLU A 29 -33.83 0.50 -10.90
N LEU A 30 -33.19 1.32 -10.07
CA LEU A 30 -32.61 0.85 -8.83
C LEU A 30 -33.79 0.55 -7.89
N ALA A 31 -34.12 -0.73 -7.76
CA ALA A 31 -35.07 -1.22 -6.77
C ALA A 31 -34.45 -1.10 -5.36
N VAL A 32 -34.24 0.12 -4.92
CA VAL A 32 -33.80 0.41 -3.55
C VAL A 32 -35.05 0.65 -2.72
N ASP A 33 -35.22 -0.14 -1.66
CA ASP A 33 -36.30 0.09 -0.68
C ASP A 33 -36.00 1.39 0.05
N PRO A 34 -36.82 2.46 -0.18
CA PRO A 34 -36.54 3.79 0.40
C PRO A 34 -36.69 3.83 1.92
N ASP A 35 -37.31 2.82 2.54
CA ASP A 35 -37.47 2.72 3.99
C ASP A 35 -36.22 2.10 4.67
N SER A 36 -35.31 1.57 3.89
CA SER A 36 -34.07 0.91 4.36
C SER A 36 -32.82 1.76 4.19
N VAL A 37 -32.90 2.92 3.54
CA VAL A 37 -31.74 3.75 3.17
C VAL A 37 -31.86 5.15 3.76
N ASP A 38 -30.92 5.54 4.62
CA ASP A 38 -30.78 6.94 5.05
C ASP A 38 -30.16 7.78 3.92
N PRO A 39 -30.89 8.74 3.31
CA PRO A 39 -30.40 9.48 2.14
C PRO A 39 -29.27 10.48 2.45
N VAL A 40 -28.85 10.61 3.71
CA VAL A 40 -27.85 11.60 4.16
C VAL A 40 -26.46 11.00 4.33
N ASP A 41 -26.33 9.67 4.37
CA ASP A 41 -25.04 9.02 4.57
C ASP A 41 -24.51 8.39 3.27
N SER A 42 -23.47 8.99 2.67
CA SER A 42 -22.80 8.46 1.48
C SER A 42 -22.10 7.10 1.71
N ARG A 43 -21.98 6.67 2.97
CA ARG A 43 -21.52 5.33 3.34
C ARG A 43 -22.56 4.25 3.05
N VAL A 44 -23.83 4.63 2.91
CA VAL A 44 -24.95 3.70 2.65
C VAL A 44 -24.80 2.97 1.32
N VAL A 45 -24.11 3.55 0.32
CA VAL A 45 -23.87 2.85 -0.95
C VAL A 45 -22.88 1.68 -0.76
N SER A 46 -21.91 1.81 0.12
CA SER A 46 -21.03 0.70 0.48
C SER A 46 -21.76 -0.36 1.31
N ASP A 47 -22.63 0.06 2.25
CA ASP A 47 -23.42 -0.86 3.09
C ASP A 47 -24.52 -1.61 2.31
N VAL A 48 -25.06 -1.01 1.24
CA VAL A 48 -26.04 -1.67 0.34
C VAL A 48 -25.37 -2.72 -0.57
N LEU A 49 -24.07 -2.58 -0.82
CA LEU A 49 -23.21 -3.58 -1.48
C LEU A 49 -22.59 -4.56 -0.48
N ASP A 50 -22.99 -4.49 0.80
CA ASP A 50 -22.53 -5.38 1.85
C ASP A 50 -22.97 -6.84 1.58
N GLU A 51 -22.23 -7.80 2.11
CA GLU A 51 -22.34 -9.26 1.94
C GLU A 51 -23.78 -9.84 1.94
N ARG A 52 -24.75 -9.07 2.47
CA ARG A 52 -26.15 -9.50 2.61
C ARG A 52 -27.00 -9.39 1.34
N ASN A 53 -26.52 -8.63 0.34
CA ASN A 53 -27.34 -8.28 -0.84
C ASN A 53 -26.73 -8.71 -2.17
N LEU A 54 -25.52 -9.26 -2.17
CA LEU A 54 -24.90 -9.86 -3.36
C LEU A 54 -25.02 -11.39 -3.26
N ALA A 55 -25.63 -12.02 -4.23
CA ALA A 55 -25.62 -13.47 -4.31
C ALA A 55 -24.17 -13.95 -4.55
N ASP A 56 -23.78 -15.03 -3.84
CA ASP A 56 -22.47 -15.69 -3.97
C ASP A 56 -22.19 -16.13 -5.41
N GLY A 57 -21.81 -15.31 -6.31
CA GLY A 57 -21.56 -15.63 -7.72
C GLY A 57 -21.69 -14.43 -8.65
N ASP A 58 -22.17 -13.29 -8.14
CA ASP A 58 -22.31 -12.07 -8.92
C ASP A 58 -21.08 -11.11 -8.76
N VAL A 59 -20.12 -11.45 -7.88
CA VAL A 59 -18.93 -10.64 -7.64
C VAL A 59 -17.69 -11.35 -8.15
N ASP A 60 -17.06 -10.76 -9.16
CA ASP A 60 -15.79 -11.22 -9.68
C ASP A 60 -14.64 -10.66 -8.82
N ALA A 61 -14.09 -11.53 -7.96
CA ALA A 61 -13.00 -11.17 -7.05
C ALA A 61 -11.71 -10.75 -7.79
N GLU A 62 -11.45 -11.33 -8.97
CA GLU A 62 -10.30 -10.95 -9.80
C GLU A 62 -10.46 -9.52 -10.34
N SER A 63 -11.65 -9.16 -10.81
CA SER A 63 -11.95 -7.78 -11.22
C SER A 63 -11.86 -6.78 -10.06
N LEU A 64 -12.28 -7.17 -8.84
CA LEU A 64 -12.11 -6.33 -7.66
C LEU A 64 -10.63 -6.15 -7.29
N LEU A 65 -9.83 -7.20 -7.39
CA LEU A 65 -8.38 -7.12 -7.18
C LEU A 65 -7.75 -6.13 -8.15
N ASP A 66 -8.06 -6.24 -9.46
CA ASP A 66 -7.54 -5.33 -10.48
C ASP A 66 -7.91 -3.87 -10.18
N VAL A 67 -9.15 -3.60 -9.80
CA VAL A 67 -9.60 -2.24 -9.42
C VAL A 67 -8.87 -1.75 -8.19
N GLY A 68 -8.67 -2.59 -7.19
CA GLY A 68 -7.93 -2.25 -5.98
C GLY A 68 -6.47 -1.91 -6.27
N LEU A 69 -5.81 -2.68 -7.15
CA LEU A 69 -4.45 -2.40 -7.62
C LEU A 69 -4.36 -1.08 -8.40
N GLU A 70 -5.37 -0.78 -9.24
CA GLU A 70 -5.44 0.51 -9.94
C GLU A 70 -5.60 1.69 -8.95
N TYR A 71 -6.42 1.55 -7.89
CA TYR A 71 -6.50 2.55 -6.84
C TYR A 71 -5.16 2.77 -6.15
N THR A 72 -4.43 1.70 -5.83
CA THR A 72 -3.07 1.79 -5.26
C THR A 72 -2.13 2.54 -6.21
N ARG A 73 -2.16 2.22 -7.51
CA ARG A 73 -1.31 2.85 -8.53
C ARG A 73 -1.54 4.36 -8.67
N ILE A 74 -2.78 4.81 -8.51
CA ILE A 74 -3.14 6.24 -8.56
C ILE A 74 -3.14 6.89 -7.17
N GLN A 75 -2.58 6.23 -6.16
CA GLN A 75 -2.43 6.69 -4.79
C GLN A 75 -3.76 7.00 -4.06
N ARG A 76 -4.84 6.31 -4.45
CA ARG A 76 -6.13 6.35 -3.75
C ARG A 76 -6.18 5.19 -2.75
N PHE A 77 -5.37 5.29 -1.70
CA PHE A 77 -5.13 4.18 -0.78
C PHE A 77 -6.35 3.84 0.08
N GLU A 78 -7.17 4.81 0.47
CA GLU A 78 -8.41 4.55 1.22
C GLU A 78 -9.36 3.66 0.41
N GLU A 79 -9.62 4.00 -0.86
CA GLU A 79 -10.47 3.22 -1.75
C GLU A 79 -9.83 1.87 -2.12
N ALA A 80 -8.50 1.82 -2.18
CA ALA A 80 -7.77 0.57 -2.39
C ALA A 80 -8.03 -0.40 -1.21
N THR A 81 -7.94 0.05 0.05
CA THR A 81 -8.14 -0.81 1.22
C THR A 81 -9.52 -1.46 1.24
N GLU A 82 -10.58 -0.68 0.95
CA GLU A 82 -11.96 -1.17 0.91
C GLU A 82 -12.18 -2.17 -0.23
N THR A 83 -11.65 -1.85 -1.43
CA THR A 83 -11.84 -2.69 -2.62
C THR A 83 -11.07 -4.01 -2.50
N LEU A 84 -9.82 -3.95 -2.00
CA LEU A 84 -8.97 -5.13 -1.79
C LEU A 84 -9.52 -6.04 -0.69
N GLU A 85 -10.11 -5.48 0.38
CA GLU A 85 -10.80 -6.29 1.38
C GLU A 85 -11.96 -7.08 0.79
N ARG A 86 -12.73 -6.45 -0.10
CA ARG A 86 -13.82 -7.15 -0.80
C ARG A 86 -13.27 -8.23 -1.73
N ALA A 87 -12.23 -7.92 -2.50
CA ALA A 87 -11.57 -8.91 -3.35
C ALA A 87 -11.15 -10.14 -2.54
N ALA A 88 -10.49 -9.95 -1.41
CA ALA A 88 -10.04 -11.03 -0.54
C ALA A 88 -11.19 -11.87 0.04
N ARG A 89 -12.30 -11.22 0.43
CA ARG A 89 -13.46 -11.91 1.04
C ARG A 89 -14.30 -12.68 0.05
N PHE A 90 -14.38 -12.22 -1.20
CA PHE A 90 -15.16 -12.87 -2.25
C PHE A 90 -14.35 -13.83 -3.12
N ALA A 91 -13.04 -13.94 -2.89
CA ALA A 91 -12.18 -14.83 -3.62
C ALA A 91 -12.43 -16.30 -3.25
N ASP A 92 -12.76 -17.12 -4.26
CA ASP A 92 -12.78 -18.58 -4.15
C ASP A 92 -11.36 -19.18 -4.32
N ASP A 93 -10.42 -18.41 -4.89
CA ASP A 93 -9.03 -18.79 -5.13
C ASP A 93 -8.13 -18.19 -4.04
N ASP A 94 -7.45 -19.07 -3.28
CA ASP A 94 -6.55 -18.67 -2.20
C ASP A 94 -5.45 -17.71 -2.68
N ARG A 95 -4.98 -17.84 -3.92
CA ARG A 95 -3.98 -16.93 -4.50
C ARG A 95 -4.53 -15.51 -4.65
N ILE A 96 -5.76 -15.36 -5.14
CA ILE A 96 -6.42 -14.05 -5.28
C ILE A 96 -6.68 -13.44 -3.89
N ALA A 97 -7.18 -14.25 -2.96
CA ALA A 97 -7.40 -13.82 -1.58
C ALA A 97 -6.11 -13.30 -0.93
N GLN A 98 -5.04 -14.07 -1.06
CA GLN A 98 -3.76 -13.73 -0.47
C GLN A 98 -3.15 -12.49 -1.10
N GLU A 99 -3.17 -12.37 -2.43
CA GLU A 99 -2.68 -11.20 -3.17
C GLU A 99 -3.46 -9.93 -2.78
N ALA A 100 -4.78 -10.04 -2.63
CA ALA A 100 -5.62 -8.94 -2.19
C ALA A 100 -5.29 -8.50 -0.75
N TRP A 101 -5.10 -9.44 0.18
CA TRP A 101 -4.69 -9.12 1.54
C TRP A 101 -3.31 -8.46 1.62
N VAL A 102 -2.32 -8.95 0.84
CA VAL A 102 -0.99 -8.32 0.77
C VAL A 102 -1.10 -6.88 0.30
N ASN A 103 -1.84 -6.63 -0.80
CA ASN A 103 -1.96 -5.29 -1.36
C ASN A 103 -2.81 -4.36 -0.47
N LYS A 104 -3.80 -4.88 0.26
CA LYS A 104 -4.49 -4.11 1.31
C LYS A 104 -3.52 -3.66 2.40
N GLY A 105 -2.62 -4.55 2.83
CA GLY A 105 -1.58 -4.22 3.79
C GLY A 105 -0.64 -3.13 3.27
N VAL A 106 -0.25 -3.18 1.99
CA VAL A 106 0.54 -2.12 1.33
C VAL A 106 -0.21 -0.79 1.35
N ALA A 107 -1.51 -0.77 0.98
CA ALA A 107 -2.30 0.45 0.99
C ALA A 107 -2.42 1.07 2.40
N HIS A 108 -2.59 0.24 3.45
CA HIS A 108 -2.57 0.74 4.84
C HIS A 108 -1.18 1.25 5.25
N ALA A 109 -0.09 0.61 4.81
CA ALA A 109 1.27 1.10 5.10
C ALA A 109 1.55 2.46 4.46
N GLU A 110 1.06 2.71 3.23
CA GLU A 110 1.15 4.01 2.55
C GLU A 110 0.33 5.11 3.25
N LEU A 111 -0.71 4.73 4.00
CA LEU A 111 -1.48 5.63 4.88
C LEU A 111 -0.84 5.78 6.27
N GLU A 112 0.33 5.18 6.52
CA GLU A 112 0.99 5.10 7.83
C GLU A 112 0.13 4.39 8.91
N GLU A 113 -0.86 3.62 8.50
CA GLU A 113 -1.75 2.83 9.35
C GLU A 113 -1.15 1.46 9.65
N PHE A 114 0.01 1.42 10.32
CA PHE A 114 0.83 0.21 10.46
C PHE A 114 0.14 -0.93 11.22
N ASP A 115 -0.73 -0.65 12.19
CA ASP A 115 -1.48 -1.71 12.89
C ASP A 115 -2.48 -2.41 11.95
N GLN A 116 -3.14 -1.67 11.04
CA GLN A 116 -4.03 -2.21 10.02
C GLN A 116 -3.23 -2.98 8.95
N ALA A 117 -2.07 -2.45 8.53
CA ALA A 117 -1.18 -3.14 7.62
C ALA A 117 -0.71 -4.49 8.18
N ILE A 118 -0.30 -4.54 9.46
CA ILE A 118 0.08 -5.76 10.17
C ILE A 118 -1.07 -6.77 10.14
N GLY A 119 -2.31 -6.32 10.43
CA GLY A 119 -3.48 -7.19 10.39
C GLY A 119 -3.71 -7.80 9.01
N ALA A 120 -3.64 -6.99 7.95
CA ALA A 120 -3.83 -7.44 6.58
C ALA A 120 -2.74 -8.46 6.14
N TYR A 121 -1.46 -8.22 6.46
CA TYR A 121 -0.40 -9.19 6.16
C TYR A 121 -0.57 -10.51 6.93
N GLN A 122 -1.04 -10.46 8.17
CA GLN A 122 -1.35 -11.67 8.94
C GLN A 122 -2.51 -12.47 8.33
N GLU A 123 -3.54 -11.81 7.82
CA GLU A 123 -4.60 -12.47 7.06
C GLU A 123 -4.04 -13.12 5.79
N ALA A 124 -3.18 -12.43 5.03
CA ALA A 124 -2.50 -13.03 3.88
C ALA A 124 -1.73 -14.30 4.23
N LEU A 125 -0.97 -14.28 5.32
CA LEU A 125 -0.20 -15.43 5.81
C LEU A 125 -1.10 -16.56 6.34
N SER A 126 -2.31 -16.23 6.81
CA SER A 126 -3.28 -17.25 7.26
C SER A 126 -3.87 -18.05 6.09
N VAL A 127 -3.89 -17.47 4.88
CA VAL A 127 -4.36 -18.15 3.66
C VAL A 127 -3.35 -19.22 3.22
N ASP A 128 -2.10 -18.82 3.00
CA ASP A 128 -0.99 -19.75 2.67
C ASP A 128 0.34 -19.14 3.15
N ALA A 129 0.99 -19.82 4.09
CA ALA A 129 2.22 -19.34 4.72
C ALA A 129 3.51 -19.67 3.93
N ASP A 130 3.41 -20.50 2.88
CA ASP A 130 4.57 -21.03 2.14
C ASP A 130 4.57 -20.63 0.65
N SER A 131 3.63 -19.75 0.23
CA SER A 131 3.50 -19.29 -1.16
C SER A 131 4.50 -18.20 -1.52
N ASP A 132 4.61 -17.88 -2.81
CA ASP A 132 5.40 -16.72 -3.27
C ASP A 132 4.88 -15.40 -2.66
N HIS A 133 3.57 -15.27 -2.45
CA HIS A 133 2.97 -14.10 -1.78
C HIS A 133 3.30 -14.07 -0.27
N ALA A 134 3.55 -15.23 0.36
CA ALA A 134 3.92 -15.28 1.77
C ALA A 134 5.29 -14.61 2.02
N ALA A 135 6.28 -14.81 1.16
CA ALA A 135 7.56 -14.12 1.28
C ALA A 135 7.40 -12.59 1.21
N THR A 136 6.52 -12.10 0.33
CA THR A 136 6.19 -10.67 0.23
C THR A 136 5.45 -10.19 1.47
N ALA A 137 4.46 -10.95 1.96
CA ALA A 137 3.71 -10.62 3.17
C ALA A 137 4.63 -10.54 4.40
N GLU A 138 5.54 -11.52 4.59
CA GLU A 138 6.51 -11.53 5.69
C GLU A 138 7.48 -10.34 5.61
N THR A 139 7.93 -9.99 4.40
CA THR A 139 8.83 -8.84 4.17
C THR A 139 8.17 -7.51 4.54
N ASN A 140 6.91 -7.31 4.11
CA ASN A 140 6.15 -6.10 4.38
C ASN A 140 5.67 -6.03 5.83
N LEU A 141 5.30 -7.19 6.41
CA LEU A 141 4.96 -7.31 7.83
C LEU A 141 6.15 -6.92 8.71
N ALA A 142 7.36 -7.37 8.35
CA ALA A 142 8.58 -6.99 9.06
C ALA A 142 8.78 -5.46 9.07
N TYR A 143 8.59 -4.81 7.93
CA TYR A 143 8.68 -3.36 7.84
C TYR A 143 7.61 -2.65 8.68
N ALA A 144 6.34 -3.06 8.58
CA ALA A 144 5.24 -2.47 9.35
C ALA A 144 5.42 -2.66 10.87
N LEU A 145 5.95 -3.81 11.30
CA LEU A 145 6.31 -4.07 12.70
C LEU A 145 7.43 -3.14 13.19
N TRP A 146 8.43 -2.91 12.35
CA TRP A 146 9.53 -2.00 12.70
C TRP A 146 9.03 -0.56 12.83
N GLU A 147 8.24 -0.05 11.89
CA GLU A 147 7.62 1.28 11.94
C GLU A 147 6.70 1.44 13.17
N SER A 148 6.03 0.37 13.61
CA SER A 148 5.23 0.37 14.84
C SER A 148 6.06 0.20 16.13
N GLY A 149 7.41 0.15 16.03
CA GLY A 149 8.32 0.01 17.17
C GLY A 149 8.50 -1.42 17.70
N ARG A 150 8.04 -2.45 16.97
CA ARG A 150 8.13 -3.87 17.34
C ARG A 150 9.36 -4.54 16.73
N SER A 151 10.55 -3.97 16.97
CA SER A 151 11.80 -4.31 16.27
C SER A 151 12.25 -5.78 16.41
N GLU A 152 11.95 -6.45 17.53
CA GLU A 152 12.29 -7.88 17.71
C GLU A 152 11.47 -8.75 16.76
N GLN A 153 10.17 -8.49 16.66
CA GLN A 153 9.28 -9.20 15.75
C GLN A 153 9.62 -8.91 14.29
N ALA A 154 10.01 -7.67 13.97
CA ALA A 154 10.43 -7.29 12.63
C ALA A 154 11.56 -8.18 12.09
N LEU A 155 12.60 -8.42 12.89
CA LEU A 155 13.70 -9.31 12.48
C LEU A 155 13.23 -10.76 12.29
N GLU A 156 12.39 -11.29 13.18
CA GLU A 156 11.86 -12.65 13.06
C GLU A 156 11.10 -12.85 11.73
N HIS A 157 10.28 -11.87 11.34
CA HIS A 157 9.53 -11.92 10.08
C HIS A 157 10.44 -11.73 8.86
N ALA A 158 11.45 -10.86 8.93
CA ALA A 158 12.44 -10.74 7.86
C ALA A 158 13.26 -12.04 7.65
N GLU A 159 13.60 -12.77 8.72
CA GLU A 159 14.26 -14.06 8.62
C GLU A 159 13.35 -15.11 7.97
N ARG A 160 12.06 -15.14 8.31
CA ARG A 160 11.08 -16.04 7.66
C ARG A 160 10.92 -15.73 6.17
N ALA A 161 10.87 -14.43 5.79
CA ALA A 161 10.80 -14.05 4.40
C ALA A 161 11.96 -14.64 3.57
N VAL A 162 13.18 -14.57 4.12
CA VAL A 162 14.38 -15.15 3.48
C VAL A 162 14.34 -16.69 3.46
N GLU A 163 13.75 -17.33 4.48
CA GLU A 163 13.57 -18.79 4.51
C GLU A 163 12.58 -19.27 3.45
N ILE A 164 11.46 -18.55 3.26
CA ILE A 164 10.43 -18.87 2.25
C ILE A 164 10.99 -18.65 0.84
N ASP A 165 11.53 -17.47 0.55
CA ASP A 165 12.18 -17.19 -0.74
C ASP A 165 13.61 -16.63 -0.57
N PRO A 166 14.63 -17.50 -0.61
CA PRO A 166 16.02 -17.07 -0.54
C PRO A 166 16.49 -16.22 -1.75
N ARG A 167 15.65 -16.05 -2.79
CA ARG A 167 15.94 -15.22 -3.95
C ARG A 167 15.26 -13.86 -3.89
N PHE A 168 14.44 -13.61 -2.91
CA PHE A 168 13.77 -12.33 -2.74
C PHE A 168 14.74 -11.30 -2.16
N ALA A 169 15.33 -10.52 -3.02
CA ALA A 169 16.41 -9.59 -2.68
C ALA A 169 16.00 -8.52 -1.65
N GLN A 170 14.74 -8.06 -1.69
CA GLN A 170 14.19 -7.10 -0.72
C GLN A 170 14.15 -7.68 0.70
N ALA A 171 13.83 -8.97 0.86
CA ALA A 171 13.85 -9.64 2.16
C ALA A 171 15.25 -9.64 2.79
N TRP A 172 16.30 -9.88 1.99
CA TRP A 172 17.68 -9.79 2.44
C TRP A 172 18.06 -8.37 2.86
N TYR A 173 17.62 -7.34 2.11
CA TYR A 173 17.83 -5.95 2.48
C TYR A 173 17.18 -5.63 3.83
N ASN A 174 15.90 -5.95 4.02
CA ASN A 174 15.18 -5.70 5.28
C ASN A 174 15.84 -6.44 6.45
N ARG A 175 16.22 -7.71 6.24
CA ARG A 175 16.97 -8.47 7.25
C ARG A 175 18.26 -7.77 7.64
N GLY A 176 19.04 -7.32 6.66
CA GLY A 176 20.28 -6.57 6.91
C GLY A 176 20.04 -5.29 7.70
N PHE A 177 19.02 -4.54 7.32
CA PHE A 177 18.63 -3.32 8.02
C PHE A 177 18.28 -3.59 9.49
N PHE A 178 17.44 -4.58 9.78
CA PHE A 178 17.05 -4.89 11.18
C PHE A 178 18.21 -5.48 12.00
N LEU A 179 19.11 -6.24 11.39
CA LEU A 179 20.34 -6.71 12.04
C LEU A 179 21.25 -5.55 12.42
N LEU A 180 21.41 -4.58 11.51
CA LEU A 180 22.22 -3.38 11.75
C LEU A 180 21.66 -2.55 12.90
N GLU A 181 20.35 -2.32 12.93
CA GLU A 181 19.68 -1.58 14.02
C GLU A 181 19.82 -2.28 15.39
N ARG A 182 20.03 -3.60 15.40
CA ARG A 182 20.35 -4.38 16.61
C ARG A 182 21.84 -4.44 16.95
N GLY A 183 22.70 -3.78 16.16
CA GLY A 183 24.14 -3.77 16.36
C GLY A 183 24.84 -5.07 15.92
N LEU A 184 24.18 -5.91 15.10
CA LEU A 184 24.72 -7.13 14.51
C LEU A 184 25.32 -6.82 13.14
N ALA A 185 26.33 -5.95 13.11
CA ALA A 185 26.81 -5.35 11.89
C ALA A 185 27.48 -6.34 10.93
N GLU A 186 28.18 -7.36 11.43
CA GLU A 186 28.79 -8.40 10.59
C GLU A 186 27.71 -9.19 9.84
N ASP A 187 26.64 -9.62 10.53
CA ASP A 187 25.51 -10.34 9.93
C ASP A 187 24.73 -9.44 8.97
N ALA A 188 24.65 -8.13 9.26
CA ALA A 188 24.02 -7.15 8.38
C ALA A 188 24.77 -7.00 7.06
N ILE A 189 26.12 -6.94 7.08
CA ILE A 189 26.94 -6.90 5.87
C ILE A 189 26.68 -8.11 4.98
N ASP A 190 26.64 -9.32 5.58
CA ASP A 190 26.35 -10.55 4.84
C ASP A 190 24.96 -10.52 4.20
N ALA A 191 23.97 -9.98 4.89
CA ALA A 191 22.62 -9.84 4.35
C ALA A 191 22.55 -8.81 3.21
N PHE A 192 23.20 -7.65 3.33
CA PHE A 192 23.30 -6.67 2.24
C PHE A 192 24.05 -7.22 1.03
N ASP A 193 25.10 -8.01 1.23
CA ASP A 193 25.83 -8.67 0.14
C ASP A 193 24.93 -9.66 -0.61
N ASN A 194 24.08 -10.39 0.09
CA ASN A 194 23.09 -11.25 -0.54
C ASN A 194 22.07 -10.44 -1.37
N ALA A 195 21.55 -9.32 -0.84
CA ALA A 195 20.66 -8.45 -1.58
C ALA A 195 21.31 -7.91 -2.87
N VAL A 196 22.54 -7.42 -2.78
CA VAL A 196 23.33 -6.96 -3.97
C VAL A 196 23.53 -8.07 -4.98
N ARG A 197 23.92 -9.27 -4.53
CA ARG A 197 24.11 -10.44 -5.40
C ARG A 197 22.83 -10.85 -6.14
N LEU A 198 21.68 -10.62 -5.54
CA LEU A 198 20.36 -10.87 -6.13
C LEU A 198 19.85 -9.73 -7.00
N GLY A 199 20.62 -8.64 -7.15
CA GLY A 199 20.32 -7.52 -8.02
C GLY A 199 19.63 -6.34 -7.34
N PHE A 200 19.39 -6.39 -6.04
CA PHE A 200 18.90 -5.24 -5.30
C PHE A 200 20.07 -4.36 -4.87
N ARG A 201 20.25 -3.26 -5.58
CA ARG A 201 21.32 -2.30 -5.33
C ARG A 201 20.82 -0.90 -5.62
N ASN A 202 20.69 -0.10 -4.58
CA ASN A 202 20.37 1.31 -4.63
C ASN A 202 21.24 2.08 -3.63
N ALA A 203 21.20 3.40 -3.68
CA ALA A 203 22.00 4.25 -2.81
C ALA A 203 21.73 3.99 -1.33
N ASP A 204 20.47 3.71 -0.96
CA ASP A 204 20.11 3.46 0.44
C ASP A 204 20.71 2.17 0.99
N LEU A 205 20.69 1.08 0.19
CA LEU A 205 21.37 -0.16 0.58
C LEU A 205 22.87 0.07 0.79
N VAL A 206 23.52 0.78 -0.15
CA VAL A 206 24.96 1.04 -0.10
C VAL A 206 25.30 1.88 1.14
N GLU A 207 24.47 2.87 1.49
CA GLU A 207 24.64 3.67 2.71
C GLU A 207 24.44 2.84 3.98
N GLN A 208 23.40 1.98 4.05
CA GLN A 208 23.22 1.09 5.20
C GLN A 208 24.39 0.13 5.35
N LYS A 209 24.93 -0.36 4.25
CA LYS A 209 26.13 -1.21 4.25
C LYS A 209 27.36 -0.44 4.72
N ALA A 210 27.52 0.84 4.34
CA ALA A 210 28.58 1.70 4.85
C ALA A 210 28.49 1.85 6.38
N ARG A 211 27.30 2.11 6.90
CA ARG A 211 27.07 2.17 8.36
C ARG A 211 27.43 0.86 9.08
N ALA A 212 27.19 -0.29 8.44
CA ALA A 212 27.57 -1.57 8.98
C ALA A 212 29.09 -1.75 9.03
N HIS A 213 29.83 -1.35 7.98
CA HIS A 213 31.29 -1.35 7.97
C HIS A 213 31.90 -0.40 9.01
N GLU A 214 31.30 0.79 9.20
CA GLU A 214 31.71 1.72 10.26
C GLU A 214 31.56 1.09 11.64
N GLN A 215 30.45 0.38 11.91
CA GLN A 215 30.25 -0.28 13.20
C GLN A 215 31.24 -1.41 13.49
N VAL A 216 31.76 -2.07 12.48
CA VAL A 216 32.82 -3.10 12.65
C VAL A 216 34.24 -2.52 12.61
N GLY A 217 34.38 -1.19 12.42
CA GLY A 217 35.66 -0.47 12.44
C GLY A 217 36.44 -0.53 11.10
N GLU A 218 35.75 -0.79 10.01
CA GLU A 218 36.29 -0.79 8.65
C GLU A 218 36.08 0.57 7.98
N ASP A 219 36.60 1.62 8.59
CA ASP A 219 36.35 3.02 8.23
C ASP A 219 36.69 3.36 6.76
N GLU A 220 37.83 2.83 6.23
CA GLU A 220 38.19 3.05 4.83
C GLU A 220 37.12 2.48 3.85
N ARG A 221 36.58 1.31 4.19
CA ARG A 221 35.53 0.69 3.38
C ARG A 221 34.20 1.44 3.48
N ALA A 222 33.88 1.94 4.67
CA ALA A 222 32.69 2.77 4.89
C ALA A 222 32.76 4.07 4.06
N GLU A 223 33.91 4.77 4.06
CA GLU A 223 34.12 5.97 3.24
C GLU A 223 33.93 5.71 1.74
N GLU A 224 34.52 4.63 1.20
CA GLU A 224 34.34 4.23 -0.20
C GLU A 224 32.85 4.00 -0.55
N LEU A 225 32.10 3.35 0.34
CA LEU A 225 30.68 3.07 0.12
C LEU A 225 29.82 4.33 0.22
N ILE A 226 30.18 5.29 1.08
CA ILE A 226 29.49 6.59 1.15
C ILE A 226 29.66 7.36 -0.17
N GLU A 227 30.90 7.42 -0.69
CA GLU A 227 31.16 8.06 -1.98
C GLU A 227 30.35 7.39 -3.10
N GLU A 228 30.32 6.05 -3.13
CA GLU A 228 29.53 5.27 -4.09
C GLU A 228 28.02 5.60 -3.99
N ALA A 229 27.46 5.69 -2.77
CA ALA A 229 26.04 6.04 -2.57
C ALA A 229 25.72 7.45 -3.04
N GLU A 230 26.60 8.41 -2.80
CA GLU A 230 26.47 9.79 -3.26
C GLU A 230 26.51 9.89 -4.80
N GLU A 231 27.41 9.15 -5.46
CA GLU A 231 27.47 9.06 -6.92
C GLU A 231 26.17 8.48 -7.50
N MET A 232 25.65 7.39 -6.93
CA MET A 232 24.39 6.78 -7.36
C MET A 232 23.20 7.73 -7.22
N ARG A 233 23.13 8.54 -6.15
CA ARG A 233 22.08 9.54 -5.97
C ARG A 233 22.18 10.64 -7.03
N ALA A 234 23.39 11.13 -7.29
CA ALA A 234 23.63 12.16 -8.30
C ALA A 234 23.27 11.69 -9.71
N GLU A 235 23.58 10.44 -10.06
CA GLU A 235 23.18 9.83 -11.33
C GLU A 235 21.66 9.73 -11.46
N THR A 236 20.97 9.23 -10.44
CA THR A 236 19.49 9.11 -10.42
C THR A 236 18.83 10.49 -10.55
N GLU A 237 19.33 11.50 -9.85
CA GLU A 237 18.82 12.87 -9.96
C GLU A 237 19.00 13.45 -11.37
N ALA A 238 20.15 13.22 -11.97
CA ALA A 238 20.44 13.68 -13.33
C ALA A 238 19.51 13.02 -14.36
N GLU A 239 19.27 11.71 -14.22
CA GLU A 239 18.33 10.97 -15.09
C GLU A 239 16.88 11.51 -14.96
N LEU A 240 16.40 11.76 -13.73
CA LEU A 240 15.07 12.33 -13.48
C LEU A 240 14.92 13.74 -14.09
N ILE A 241 15.97 14.57 -14.01
CA ILE A 241 15.98 15.91 -14.61
C ILE A 241 15.90 15.81 -16.13
N ASP A 242 16.64 14.89 -16.74
CA ASP A 242 16.66 14.72 -18.19
C ASP A 242 15.32 14.15 -18.69
N GLN A 243 14.72 13.18 -18.02
CA GLN A 243 13.38 12.66 -18.32
C GLN A 243 12.32 13.76 -18.28
N ARG A 244 12.29 14.55 -17.21
CA ARG A 244 11.34 15.68 -17.07
C ARG A 244 11.55 16.74 -18.13
N ARG A 245 12.79 16.97 -18.57
CA ARG A 245 13.09 17.92 -19.64
C ARG A 245 12.56 17.45 -20.99
N ASP A 246 12.60 16.15 -21.25
CA ASP A 246 12.13 15.56 -22.49
C ASP A 246 10.58 15.53 -22.54
N GLU A 247 9.91 15.23 -21.43
CA GLU A 247 8.44 15.32 -21.29
C GLU A 247 7.91 16.74 -21.53
N LEU A 248 8.67 17.77 -21.16
CA LEU A 248 8.27 19.18 -21.39
C LEU A 248 8.50 19.65 -22.83
N ARG A 249 9.14 18.85 -23.68
CA ARG A 249 9.41 19.17 -25.09
C ARG A 249 8.41 18.54 -26.07
N GLU A 250 7.64 17.55 -25.58
CA GLU A 250 6.54 16.92 -26.32
C GLU A 250 5.21 17.67 -26.09
#